data_8b1e29dda76455e7bf6af354e0efcf92
#
_entry.id   8b1e29dda76455e7bf6af354e0efcf92
#
_cell.length_a   1.000
_cell.length_b   1.000
_cell.length_c   1.000
_cell.angle_alpha   90.00
_cell.angle_beta   90.00
_cell.angle_gamma   90.00
#
_symmetry.space_group_name_H-M   'P 1'
#
loop_
_entity.id
_entity.type
_entity.pdbx_description
1 polymer ?
#
loop_
_entity_poly.entity_id
_entity_poly.type
_entity_poly.pdbx_seq_one_letter_code
_entity_poly.pdbx_strand_id
1 'polypeptide(L)'
;MKRVLFFLLAVMFGVLPGIANAWWQNDWSYRKAITIDASAKGANLAESAGRVPLLIRLHSGNFQFDGLADNGADIRFVAADYKTPLNFHVEQYDPVLGVALIWVDVPKMPAGAAESIWMYYGNKKAPDGGKPAETFDADYTLVYHFNGAAGAPPKDATAYGNNAQNASFRTVEDGIVGKGARFDGTGSLTLPASASLNVPAGGSFTFSAWVKPSALAANTLLYSRRDGTNALLIGLDNGVPFAEVDGAANNPAPVRTPAAPPVAANQWTHLAVTADGKNLTVYVNGKQAAQVAATLPALNGAATVGADAAGAPAGFAAYAGALDELRLSKIARSPAAIAVDALAQGSESKLVAYGADEKQSGFGFGYFGVIVQSVTVDAWVVIAILLGMALVSWVVMWTKARYVGTVDKANLYFVQRFREVAGRHLVGLAHVDEASVDGRR
;
A
#
# COMPACT_ATOMS: atom_id res chain seq x y z
N MET A 1 41.07 20.08 30.53
CA MET A 1 39.83 19.64 31.19
C MET A 1 38.57 20.10 30.47
N LYS A 2 38.34 21.37 30.13
CA LYS A 2 37.12 21.80 29.38
C LYS A 2 36.94 21.12 28.03
N ARG A 3 38.02 20.82 27.28
CA ARG A 3 37.96 20.13 25.98
C ARG A 3 37.62 18.63 26.11
N VAL A 4 38.01 17.93 27.16
CA VAL A 4 37.68 16.52 27.41
C VAL A 4 36.24 16.38 27.88
N LEU A 5 35.73 17.29 28.68
CA LEU A 5 34.33 17.34 29.11
C LEU A 5 33.38 17.62 27.93
N PHE A 6 33.78 18.51 27.01
CA PHE A 6 33.04 18.79 25.78
C PHE A 6 33.01 17.59 24.82
N PHE A 7 34.13 16.83 24.76
CA PHE A 7 34.21 15.61 23.93
C PHE A 7 33.36 14.46 24.50
N LEU A 8 33.34 14.31 25.83
CA LEU A 8 32.49 13.33 26.52
C LEU A 8 30.99 13.67 26.39
N LEU A 9 30.63 14.95 26.50
CA LEU A 9 29.26 15.41 26.22
C LEU A 9 28.87 15.24 24.74
N ALA A 10 29.78 15.54 23.81
CA ALA A 10 29.53 15.34 22.38
C ALA A 10 29.40 13.86 22.01
N VAL A 11 30.15 12.96 22.63
CA VAL A 11 30.02 11.52 22.47
C VAL A 11 28.72 11.01 23.10
N MET A 12 28.29 11.55 24.24
CA MET A 12 27.04 11.18 24.89
C MET A 12 25.80 11.67 24.10
N PHE A 13 25.89 12.79 23.38
CA PHE A 13 24.86 13.30 22.47
C PHE A 13 24.98 12.72 21.05
N GLY A 14 26.14 12.22 20.63
CA GLY A 14 26.39 11.62 19.32
C GLY A 14 25.94 10.17 19.19
N VAL A 15 25.52 9.51 20.28
CA VAL A 15 25.00 8.13 20.29
C VAL A 15 23.46 8.13 20.46
N LEU A 16 22.80 9.22 20.14
CA LEU A 16 21.36 9.15 19.92
C LEU A 16 21.16 8.43 18.59
N PRO A 17 20.54 7.23 18.56
CA PRO A 17 20.15 6.61 17.29
C PRO A 17 19.17 7.58 16.64
N GLY A 18 19.67 8.32 15.67
CA GLY A 18 18.83 9.07 14.77
C GLY A 18 17.94 8.10 14.03
N ILE A 19 16.70 8.51 13.84
CA ILE A 19 15.55 7.94 13.18
C ILE A 19 14.63 7.24 14.20
N ALA A 20 13.99 8.05 15.04
CA ALA A 20 12.63 7.71 15.45
C ALA A 20 11.82 7.70 14.16
N ASN A 21 11.53 6.51 13.60
CA ASN A 21 10.54 6.37 12.53
C ASN A 21 9.27 7.05 13.03
N ALA A 22 8.93 8.20 12.43
CA ALA A 22 7.82 9.00 12.88
C ALA A 22 6.57 8.12 12.91
N TRP A 23 5.95 8.00 14.09
CA TRP A 23 4.66 7.34 14.22
C TRP A 23 3.61 8.31 13.71
N TRP A 24 2.69 7.86 12.83
CA TRP A 24 1.72 8.74 12.19
C TRP A 24 0.82 9.46 13.20
N GLN A 25 0.20 8.70 14.12
CA GLN A 25 -0.64 9.23 15.19
C GLN A 25 -0.55 8.35 16.43
N ASN A 26 -0.48 8.95 17.62
CA ASN A 26 -0.26 8.26 18.88
C ASN A 26 -1.44 7.40 19.35
N ASP A 27 -2.63 7.60 18.80
CA ASP A 27 -3.83 6.84 19.16
C ASP A 27 -3.85 5.43 18.56
N TRP A 28 -3.01 5.14 17.57
CA TRP A 28 -2.85 3.82 16.95
C TRP A 28 -1.72 3.05 17.60
N SER A 29 -2.07 1.92 18.24
CA SER A 29 -1.11 1.12 19.04
C SER A 29 -0.18 0.26 18.20
N TYR A 30 -0.55 -0.06 16.95
CA TYR A 30 0.18 -0.98 16.06
C TYR A 30 0.29 -0.41 14.67
N ARG A 31 1.34 -0.83 13.96
CA ARG A 31 1.49 -0.64 12.52
C ARG A 31 2.15 -1.86 11.89
N LYS A 32 1.94 -1.99 10.59
CA LYS A 32 2.55 -3.02 9.74
C LYS A 32 3.06 -2.39 8.46
N ALA A 33 4.31 -2.67 8.09
CA ALA A 33 4.83 -2.30 6.77
C ALA A 33 4.22 -3.21 5.71
N ILE A 34 3.76 -2.61 4.61
CA ILE A 34 3.29 -3.31 3.42
C ILE A 34 4.19 -2.85 2.28
N THR A 35 5.08 -3.74 1.84
CA THR A 35 6.05 -3.44 0.78
C THR A 35 5.46 -3.78 -0.57
N ILE A 36 5.46 -2.80 -1.47
CA ILE A 36 5.08 -2.92 -2.88
C ILE A 36 6.39 -3.12 -3.65
N ASP A 37 6.66 -4.35 -4.09
CA ASP A 37 7.91 -4.71 -4.75
C ASP A 37 7.74 -4.78 -6.27
N ALA A 38 8.01 -3.66 -6.94
CA ALA A 38 8.03 -3.57 -8.40
C ALA A 38 9.40 -3.92 -9.00
N SER A 39 10.40 -4.28 -8.18
CA SER A 39 11.74 -4.63 -8.65
C SER A 39 11.76 -5.94 -9.46
N ALA A 40 12.90 -6.23 -10.09
CA ALA A 40 13.10 -7.48 -10.84
C ALA A 40 12.96 -8.76 -9.98
N LYS A 41 13.08 -8.65 -8.64
CA LYS A 41 12.88 -9.77 -7.71
C LYS A 41 11.41 -9.95 -7.33
N GLY A 42 10.63 -8.88 -7.39
CA GLY A 42 9.19 -8.84 -7.13
C GLY A 42 8.36 -8.97 -8.42
N ALA A 43 7.54 -7.98 -8.69
CA ALA A 43 6.62 -7.95 -9.83
C ALA A 43 7.29 -7.62 -11.17
N ASN A 44 8.55 -7.18 -11.20
CA ASN A 44 9.32 -6.81 -12.39
C ASN A 44 8.60 -5.78 -13.28
N LEU A 45 8.11 -4.70 -12.67
CA LEU A 45 7.47 -3.61 -13.40
C LEU A 45 8.52 -2.62 -13.90
N ALA A 46 8.75 -2.59 -15.20
CA ALA A 46 9.72 -1.69 -15.84
C ALA A 46 9.26 -0.23 -15.80
N GLU A 47 7.94 0.01 -15.83
CA GLU A 47 7.34 1.33 -15.86
C GLU A 47 6.34 1.50 -14.71
N SER A 48 6.14 2.75 -14.28
CA SER A 48 5.15 3.07 -13.27
C SER A 48 3.74 2.91 -13.84
N ALA A 49 2.87 2.23 -13.10
CA ALA A 49 1.45 2.13 -13.45
C ALA A 49 0.66 3.40 -13.10
N GLY A 50 1.30 4.42 -12.53
CA GLY A 50 0.61 5.60 -12.01
C GLY A 50 -0.18 5.32 -10.74
N ARG A 51 -1.32 5.99 -10.55
CA ARG A 51 -2.26 5.75 -9.46
C ARG A 51 -3.05 4.48 -9.73
N VAL A 52 -3.08 3.57 -8.75
CA VAL A 52 -3.79 2.28 -8.86
C VAL A 52 -4.45 1.89 -7.55
N PRO A 53 -5.62 1.23 -7.59
CA PRO A 53 -6.19 0.55 -6.45
C PRO A 53 -5.44 -0.77 -6.22
N LEU A 54 -4.75 -0.90 -5.09
CA LEU A 54 -3.97 -2.08 -4.73
C LEU A 54 -4.75 -2.96 -3.74
N LEU A 55 -4.87 -4.24 -4.03
CA LEU A 55 -5.47 -5.20 -3.10
C LEU A 55 -4.46 -5.62 -2.03
N ILE A 56 -4.83 -5.43 -0.77
CA ILE A 56 -4.12 -5.92 0.41
C ILE A 56 -4.90 -7.12 0.96
N ARG A 57 -4.26 -8.28 1.01
CA ARG A 57 -4.82 -9.54 1.53
C ARG A 57 -4.24 -9.84 2.90
N LEU A 58 -5.03 -9.68 3.94
CA LEU A 58 -4.65 -10.09 5.29
C LEU A 58 -5.24 -11.46 5.58
N HIS A 59 -4.45 -12.33 6.16
CA HIS A 59 -4.87 -13.66 6.61
C HIS A 59 -4.08 -14.06 7.87
N SER A 60 -4.53 -15.07 8.58
CA SER A 60 -3.92 -15.53 9.84
C SER A 60 -2.42 -15.85 9.76
N GLY A 61 -1.89 -16.12 8.55
CA GLY A 61 -0.47 -16.35 8.33
C GLY A 61 0.38 -15.08 8.23
N ASN A 62 -0.22 -13.92 7.99
CA ASN A 62 0.51 -12.65 7.85
C ASN A 62 0.00 -11.53 8.76
N PHE A 63 -1.10 -11.75 9.49
CA PHE A 63 -1.72 -10.73 10.34
C PHE A 63 -2.44 -11.34 11.54
N GLN A 64 -2.41 -10.64 12.69
CA GLN A 64 -3.15 -11.00 13.89
C GLN A 64 -4.38 -10.10 14.06
N PHE A 65 -5.57 -10.68 14.02
CA PHE A 65 -6.85 -9.95 14.02
C PHE A 65 -7.31 -9.48 15.41
N ASP A 66 -6.73 -9.99 16.50
CA ASP A 66 -7.18 -9.76 17.89
C ASP A 66 -7.12 -8.28 18.36
N GLY A 67 -6.32 -7.46 17.69
CA GLY A 67 -6.11 -6.05 18.06
C GLY A 67 -7.02 -5.03 17.38
N LEU A 68 -7.84 -5.47 16.42
CA LEU A 68 -8.68 -4.60 15.62
C LEU A 68 -10.00 -4.22 16.30
N ALA A 69 -10.55 -3.10 15.90
CA ALA A 69 -11.96 -2.76 16.14
C ALA A 69 -12.88 -3.60 15.25
N ASP A 70 -14.17 -3.66 15.61
CA ASP A 70 -15.18 -4.38 14.84
C ASP A 70 -15.16 -3.94 13.36
N ASN A 71 -15.26 -4.89 12.46
CA ASN A 71 -15.21 -4.69 11.01
C ASN A 71 -13.94 -3.99 10.49
N GLY A 72 -12.85 -3.96 11.28
CA GLY A 72 -11.62 -3.27 10.89
C GLY A 72 -11.75 -1.74 10.84
N ALA A 73 -12.70 -1.16 11.56
CA ALA A 73 -13.01 0.28 11.54
C ALA A 73 -11.81 1.17 11.88
N ASP A 74 -10.85 0.68 12.64
CA ASP A 74 -9.64 1.38 13.05
C ASP A 74 -8.45 1.22 12.09
N ILE A 75 -8.60 0.50 11.00
CA ILE A 75 -7.55 0.39 9.98
C ILE A 75 -7.33 1.75 9.32
N ARG A 76 -6.07 2.13 9.13
CA ARG A 76 -5.65 3.30 8.35
C ARG A 76 -4.44 2.96 7.52
N PHE A 77 -4.38 3.52 6.31
CA PHE A 77 -3.20 3.41 5.47
C PHE A 77 -2.52 4.76 5.33
N VAL A 78 -1.20 4.76 5.33
CA VAL A 78 -0.37 5.95 5.24
C VAL A 78 0.77 5.69 4.25
N ALA A 79 1.06 6.67 3.43
CA ALA A 79 2.14 6.58 2.45
C ALA A 79 3.53 6.43 3.11
N ALA A 80 4.55 6.19 2.29
CA ALA A 80 5.95 6.03 2.72
C ALA A 80 6.50 7.22 3.52
N ASP A 81 5.91 8.40 3.38
CA ASP A 81 6.29 9.62 4.09
C ASP A 81 5.85 9.67 5.57
N TYR A 82 5.11 8.68 6.04
CA TYR A 82 4.51 8.58 7.39
C TYR A 82 3.54 9.73 7.73
N LYS A 83 3.00 10.43 6.75
CA LYS A 83 2.16 11.62 6.94
C LYS A 83 0.89 11.60 6.13
N THR A 84 0.98 11.19 4.88
CA THR A 84 -0.14 11.26 3.91
C THR A 84 -1.07 10.06 4.08
N PRO A 85 -2.31 10.25 4.56
CA PRO A 85 -3.29 9.17 4.60
C PRO A 85 -3.66 8.74 3.18
N LEU A 86 -3.85 7.44 2.98
CA LEU A 86 -4.32 6.86 1.74
C LEU A 86 -5.79 6.47 1.87
N ASN A 87 -6.59 6.72 0.83
CA ASN A 87 -7.97 6.26 0.79
C ASN A 87 -7.99 4.74 0.63
N PHE A 88 -8.97 4.10 1.24
CA PHE A 88 -9.15 2.65 1.19
C PHE A 88 -10.60 2.28 1.45
N HIS A 89 -10.95 1.04 1.13
CA HIS A 89 -12.16 0.43 1.65
C HIS A 89 -11.95 -1.06 1.93
N VAL A 90 -12.71 -1.58 2.87
CA VAL A 90 -12.72 -2.99 3.22
C VAL A 90 -13.80 -3.68 2.40
N GLU A 91 -13.41 -4.56 1.50
CA GLU A 91 -14.33 -5.37 0.70
C GLU A 91 -14.88 -6.54 1.51
N GLN A 92 -14.00 -7.21 2.24
CA GLN A 92 -14.33 -8.33 3.11
C GLN A 92 -13.54 -8.24 4.41
N TYR A 93 -14.22 -8.51 5.53
CA TYR A 93 -13.60 -8.66 6.84
C TYR A 93 -14.26 -9.81 7.59
N ASP A 94 -13.49 -10.83 7.89
CA ASP A 94 -13.93 -11.98 8.69
C ASP A 94 -12.83 -12.35 9.68
N PRO A 95 -12.91 -11.88 10.94
CA PRO A 95 -11.91 -12.17 11.95
C PRO A 95 -11.97 -13.62 12.45
N VAL A 96 -13.10 -14.34 12.25
CA VAL A 96 -13.26 -15.75 12.63
C VAL A 96 -12.51 -16.65 11.64
N LEU A 97 -12.67 -16.39 10.36
CA LEU A 97 -11.89 -17.05 9.31
C LEU A 97 -10.47 -16.50 9.21
N GLY A 98 -10.18 -15.37 9.86
CA GLY A 98 -8.88 -14.71 9.81
C GLY A 98 -8.55 -14.18 8.41
N VAL A 99 -9.51 -13.49 7.76
CA VAL A 99 -9.35 -12.93 6.40
C VAL A 99 -9.85 -11.50 6.36
N ALA A 100 -9.07 -10.61 5.73
CA ALA A 100 -9.53 -9.30 5.29
C ALA A 100 -8.99 -8.97 3.90
N LEU A 101 -9.87 -8.46 3.04
CA LEU A 101 -9.59 -8.00 1.68
C LEU A 101 -9.83 -6.50 1.65
N ILE A 102 -8.77 -5.73 1.39
CA ILE A 102 -8.79 -4.27 1.52
C ILE A 102 -8.18 -3.65 0.27
N TRP A 103 -8.93 -2.78 -0.38
CA TRP A 103 -8.44 -1.99 -1.50
C TRP A 103 -7.86 -0.67 -1.00
N VAL A 104 -6.64 -0.36 -1.43
CA VAL A 104 -5.92 0.86 -1.04
C VAL A 104 -5.56 1.66 -2.28
N ASP A 105 -5.90 2.92 -2.28
CA ASP A 105 -5.51 3.88 -3.31
C ASP A 105 -4.02 4.21 -3.19
N VAL A 106 -3.20 3.65 -4.06
CA VAL A 106 -1.77 3.96 -4.13
C VAL A 106 -1.56 5.05 -5.18
N PRO A 107 -1.22 6.28 -4.76
CA PRO A 107 -1.19 7.44 -5.67
C PRO A 107 -0.12 7.33 -6.75
N LYS A 108 0.92 6.56 -6.49
CA LYS A 108 1.99 6.31 -7.47
C LYS A 108 2.59 4.92 -7.24
N MET A 109 2.39 4.03 -8.20
CA MET A 109 3.02 2.71 -8.20
C MET A 109 4.51 2.85 -8.51
N PRO A 110 5.42 2.28 -7.70
CA PRO A 110 6.85 2.30 -8.00
C PRO A 110 7.17 1.56 -9.32
N ALA A 111 8.31 1.87 -9.92
CA ALA A 111 8.84 1.19 -11.09
C ALA A 111 10.26 0.72 -10.80
N GLY A 112 10.56 -0.55 -11.05
CA GLY A 112 11.90 -1.12 -10.87
C GLY A 112 12.45 -1.09 -9.43
N ALA A 113 11.65 -0.68 -8.45
CA ALA A 113 12.02 -0.51 -7.04
C ALA A 113 10.96 -1.06 -6.10
N ALA A 114 11.31 -1.21 -4.83
CA ALA A 114 10.35 -1.50 -3.77
C ALA A 114 10.08 -0.24 -2.94
N GLU A 115 8.82 -0.03 -2.56
CA GLU A 115 8.39 1.05 -1.68
C GLU A 115 7.41 0.49 -0.65
N SER A 116 7.37 1.05 0.55
CA SER A 116 6.45 0.58 1.59
C SER A 116 5.41 1.63 1.92
N ILE A 117 4.15 1.20 2.04
CA ILE A 117 3.08 1.92 2.70
C ILE A 117 2.89 1.33 4.10
N TRP A 118 2.21 2.05 4.97
CA TRP A 118 2.03 1.65 6.36
C TRP A 118 0.55 1.46 6.68
N MET A 119 0.22 0.31 7.22
CA MET A 119 -1.09 0.04 7.80
C MET A 119 -1.02 0.25 9.32
N TYR A 120 -1.86 1.14 9.86
CA TYR A 120 -2.01 1.42 11.29
C TYR A 120 -3.32 0.82 11.81
N TYR A 121 -3.30 0.30 13.04
CA TYR A 121 -4.45 -0.33 13.69
C TYR A 121 -4.30 -0.35 15.22
N GLY A 122 -5.32 -0.82 15.95
CA GLY A 122 -5.31 -0.90 17.41
C GLY A 122 -5.82 0.36 18.11
N ASN A 123 -6.62 1.20 17.43
CA ASN A 123 -7.41 2.28 18.04
C ASN A 123 -8.90 1.95 18.05
N LYS A 124 -9.34 1.21 19.06
CA LYS A 124 -10.75 0.75 19.19
C LYS A 124 -11.79 1.87 19.27
N LYS A 125 -11.38 3.14 19.41
CA LYS A 125 -12.27 4.30 19.44
C LYS A 125 -12.33 5.03 18.08
N ALA A 126 -11.53 4.62 17.11
CA ALA A 126 -11.54 5.25 15.81
C ALA A 126 -12.87 4.98 15.08
N PRO A 127 -13.48 5.98 14.44
CA PRO A 127 -14.58 5.75 13.52
C PRO A 127 -14.10 4.97 12.30
N ASP A 128 -15.03 4.37 11.54
CA ASP A 128 -14.69 3.78 10.26
C ASP A 128 -14.00 4.80 9.35
N GLY A 129 -12.85 4.39 8.81
CA GLY A 129 -12.03 5.21 7.90
C GLY A 129 -12.18 4.86 6.44
N GLY A 130 -13.00 3.85 6.12
CA GLY A 130 -13.21 3.39 4.75
C GLY A 130 -13.90 4.43 3.87
N LYS A 131 -13.40 4.58 2.63
CA LYS A 131 -13.91 5.52 1.63
C LYS A 131 -14.02 4.86 0.26
N PRO A 132 -14.96 3.94 0.05
CA PRO A 132 -15.07 3.19 -1.20
C PRO A 132 -15.12 4.11 -2.43
N ALA A 133 -15.93 5.15 -2.41
CA ALA A 133 -16.07 6.08 -3.53
C ALA A 133 -14.81 6.90 -3.86
N GLU A 134 -13.84 7.00 -2.96
CA GLU A 134 -12.56 7.72 -3.15
C GLU A 134 -11.38 6.77 -3.40
N THR A 135 -11.58 5.46 -3.23
CA THR A 135 -10.52 4.45 -3.38
C THR A 135 -10.15 4.23 -4.86
N PHE A 136 -11.10 4.35 -5.74
CA PHE A 136 -10.90 4.31 -7.18
C PHE A 136 -10.80 5.73 -7.74
N ASP A 137 -9.85 5.96 -8.66
CA ASP A 137 -9.73 7.27 -9.30
C ASP A 137 -10.95 7.60 -10.18
N ALA A 138 -11.14 8.88 -10.51
CA ALA A 138 -12.27 9.36 -11.28
C ALA A 138 -12.35 8.82 -12.72
N ASP A 139 -11.36 8.08 -13.18
CA ASP A 139 -11.35 7.44 -14.49
C ASP A 139 -11.94 6.02 -14.46
N TYR A 140 -12.08 5.39 -13.27
CA TYR A 140 -12.90 4.21 -13.09
C TYR A 140 -14.37 4.62 -13.05
N THR A 141 -15.13 4.22 -14.04
CA THR A 141 -16.56 4.55 -14.16
C THR A 141 -17.46 3.47 -13.60
N LEU A 142 -16.90 2.27 -13.32
CA LEU A 142 -17.61 1.16 -12.71
C LEU A 142 -16.59 0.17 -12.11
N VAL A 143 -16.91 -0.32 -10.90
CA VAL A 143 -16.19 -1.43 -10.23
C VAL A 143 -17.21 -2.31 -9.50
N TYR A 144 -17.31 -3.58 -9.91
CA TYR A 144 -18.14 -4.59 -9.24
C TYR A 144 -17.27 -5.68 -8.63
N HIS A 145 -17.32 -5.79 -7.30
CA HIS A 145 -16.66 -6.86 -6.52
C HIS A 145 -17.53 -8.12 -6.35
N PHE A 146 -18.79 -8.09 -6.74
CA PHE A 146 -19.77 -9.17 -6.57
C PHE A 146 -19.95 -9.70 -5.14
N ASN A 147 -19.55 -8.93 -4.13
CA ASN A 147 -19.57 -9.29 -2.72
C ASN A 147 -20.95 -9.11 -2.04
N GLY A 148 -21.98 -8.75 -2.80
CA GLY A 148 -23.33 -8.53 -2.31
C GLY A 148 -24.05 -9.82 -1.86
N ALA A 149 -25.28 -9.65 -1.33
CA ALA A 149 -26.14 -10.77 -1.00
C ALA A 149 -26.47 -11.60 -2.24
N ALA A 150 -26.69 -12.91 -2.05
CA ALA A 150 -27.02 -13.81 -3.13
C ALA A 150 -28.25 -13.33 -3.93
N GLY A 151 -28.12 -13.24 -5.26
CA GLY A 151 -29.19 -12.80 -6.17
C GLY A 151 -29.45 -11.29 -6.20
N ALA A 152 -28.73 -10.50 -5.40
CA ALA A 152 -28.84 -9.05 -5.47
C ALA A 152 -27.98 -8.50 -6.63
N PRO A 153 -28.48 -7.48 -7.36
CA PRO A 153 -27.65 -6.79 -8.35
C PRO A 153 -26.41 -6.17 -7.69
N PRO A 154 -25.23 -6.30 -8.32
CA PRO A 154 -24.00 -5.74 -7.78
C PRO A 154 -24.06 -4.21 -7.69
N LYS A 155 -23.46 -3.69 -6.64
CA LYS A 155 -23.30 -2.25 -6.43
C LYS A 155 -21.95 -1.80 -6.97
N ASP A 156 -21.96 -0.60 -7.55
CA ASP A 156 -20.72 0.06 -8.00
C ASP A 156 -19.96 0.65 -6.81
N ALA A 157 -18.70 0.28 -6.68
CA ALA A 157 -17.80 0.79 -5.63
C ALA A 157 -17.23 2.18 -5.94
N THR A 158 -17.41 2.68 -7.18
CA THR A 158 -16.93 4.03 -7.57
C THR A 158 -17.86 5.14 -7.10
N ALA A 159 -17.40 6.37 -7.21
CA ALA A 159 -18.20 7.55 -6.92
C ALA A 159 -19.41 7.76 -7.88
N TYR A 160 -19.42 7.06 -9.03
CA TYR A 160 -20.47 7.23 -10.03
C TYR A 160 -21.76 6.50 -9.68
N GLY A 161 -21.69 5.43 -8.88
CA GLY A 161 -22.86 4.70 -8.42
C GLY A 161 -23.63 4.02 -9.56
N ASN A 162 -22.96 3.53 -10.59
CA ASN A 162 -23.51 2.82 -11.73
C ASN A 162 -23.96 1.39 -11.34
N ASN A 163 -24.84 1.28 -10.35
CA ASN A 163 -25.34 -0.01 -9.88
C ASN A 163 -26.06 -0.77 -11.01
N ALA A 164 -25.91 -2.08 -11.01
CA ALA A 164 -26.61 -2.92 -11.99
C ALA A 164 -28.14 -2.80 -11.88
N GLN A 165 -28.83 -2.79 -13.02
CA GLN A 165 -30.28 -2.69 -13.05
C GLN A 165 -30.94 -4.07 -12.91
N ASN A 166 -30.40 -5.06 -13.58
CA ASN A 166 -30.88 -6.44 -13.57
C ASN A 166 -29.71 -7.38 -13.43
N ALA A 167 -29.91 -8.49 -12.74
CA ALA A 167 -28.90 -9.50 -12.54
C ALA A 167 -29.53 -10.89 -12.55
N SER A 168 -29.04 -11.76 -13.41
CA SER A 168 -29.39 -13.18 -13.45
C SER A 168 -28.08 -13.98 -13.41
N PHE A 169 -27.55 -14.16 -12.21
CA PHE A 169 -26.37 -15.00 -11.93
C PHE A 169 -26.47 -15.56 -10.50
N ARG A 170 -25.63 -16.52 -10.19
CA ARG A 170 -25.47 -17.06 -8.84
C ARG A 170 -24.18 -16.54 -8.22
N THR A 171 -24.25 -16.02 -7.00
CA THR A 171 -23.03 -15.70 -6.22
C THR A 171 -22.28 -16.99 -5.91
N VAL A 172 -20.95 -16.97 -6.05
CA VAL A 172 -20.04 -18.05 -5.67
C VAL A 172 -19.04 -17.52 -4.63
N GLU A 173 -18.71 -18.37 -3.66
CA GLU A 173 -17.79 -18.00 -2.58
C GLU A 173 -16.31 -18.14 -2.96
N ASP A 174 -16.01 -18.78 -4.11
CA ASP A 174 -14.66 -18.99 -4.65
C ASP A 174 -14.31 -17.98 -5.77
N GLY A 175 -14.63 -16.70 -5.58
CA GLY A 175 -14.12 -15.63 -6.42
C GLY A 175 -12.59 -15.57 -6.39
N ILE A 176 -11.99 -14.81 -7.30
CA ILE A 176 -10.54 -14.55 -7.23
C ILE A 176 -10.23 -13.59 -6.05
N VAL A 177 -11.18 -12.71 -5.75
CA VAL A 177 -11.18 -11.80 -4.60
C VAL A 177 -12.51 -11.96 -3.87
N GLY A 178 -12.51 -12.68 -2.75
CA GLY A 178 -13.75 -12.92 -2.00
C GLY A 178 -14.81 -13.69 -2.77
N LYS A 179 -15.92 -13.03 -3.11
CA LYS A 179 -17.05 -13.62 -3.84
C LYS A 179 -17.00 -13.27 -5.32
N GLY A 180 -17.70 -14.05 -6.13
CA GLY A 180 -17.82 -13.81 -7.57
C GLY A 180 -19.23 -14.09 -8.10
N ALA A 181 -19.45 -13.78 -9.37
CA ALA A 181 -20.69 -14.05 -10.09
C ALA A 181 -20.53 -15.27 -10.99
N ARG A 182 -21.46 -16.25 -10.91
CA ARG A 182 -21.50 -17.41 -11.80
C ARG A 182 -22.68 -17.34 -12.75
N PHE A 183 -22.39 -17.31 -14.02
CA PHE A 183 -23.33 -17.38 -15.13
C PHE A 183 -23.47 -18.82 -15.59
N ASP A 184 -24.68 -19.21 -15.97
CA ASP A 184 -25.03 -20.57 -16.38
C ASP A 184 -25.17 -20.74 -17.91
N GLY A 185 -24.86 -19.69 -18.68
CA GLY A 185 -25.07 -19.68 -20.14
C GLY A 185 -26.44 -19.16 -20.59
N THR A 186 -27.29 -18.74 -19.64
CA THR A 186 -28.59 -18.11 -19.93
C THR A 186 -28.78 -16.78 -19.21
N GLY A 187 -28.05 -16.59 -18.11
CA GLY A 187 -28.11 -15.38 -17.30
C GLY A 187 -27.31 -14.24 -17.86
N SER A 188 -27.65 -13.04 -17.43
CA SER A 188 -26.93 -11.80 -17.79
C SER A 188 -27.03 -10.74 -16.68
N LEU A 189 -26.21 -9.71 -16.80
CA LEU A 189 -26.19 -8.54 -15.96
C LEU A 189 -26.33 -7.30 -16.83
N THR A 190 -27.27 -6.40 -16.52
CA THR A 190 -27.48 -5.16 -17.27
C THR A 190 -26.86 -3.98 -16.54
N LEU A 191 -25.93 -3.30 -17.19
CA LEU A 191 -25.34 -2.03 -16.74
C LEU A 191 -26.24 -0.87 -17.19
N PRO A 192 -26.39 0.18 -16.37
CA PRO A 192 -27.26 1.30 -16.71
C PRO A 192 -26.73 2.09 -17.92
N ALA A 193 -27.66 2.68 -18.69
CA ALA A 193 -27.33 3.75 -19.62
C ALA A 193 -27.12 5.04 -18.81
N SER A 194 -25.87 5.30 -18.43
CA SER A 194 -25.44 6.42 -17.62
C SER A 194 -24.47 7.30 -18.39
N ALA A 195 -24.55 8.61 -18.21
CA ALA A 195 -23.64 9.57 -18.86
C ALA A 195 -22.15 9.29 -18.55
N SER A 196 -21.84 8.80 -17.34
CA SER A 196 -20.48 8.43 -16.93
C SER A 196 -19.93 7.19 -17.65
N LEU A 197 -20.83 6.36 -18.18
CA LEU A 197 -20.46 5.17 -18.96
C LEU A 197 -20.45 5.45 -20.47
N ASN A 198 -20.85 6.62 -20.94
CA ASN A 198 -20.86 6.93 -22.36
C ASN A 198 -19.44 6.92 -22.94
N VAL A 199 -19.32 6.32 -24.11
CA VAL A 199 -18.09 6.32 -24.91
C VAL A 199 -18.32 7.19 -26.14
N PRO A 200 -17.64 8.34 -26.28
CA PRO A 200 -17.73 9.15 -27.48
C PRO A 200 -17.06 8.47 -28.66
N ALA A 201 -17.42 8.83 -29.87
CA ALA A 201 -16.75 8.35 -31.09
C ALA A 201 -15.24 8.65 -31.01
N GLY A 202 -14.39 7.65 -31.27
CA GLY A 202 -12.94 7.75 -31.13
C GLY A 202 -12.45 7.85 -29.67
N GLY A 203 -13.34 7.69 -28.69
CA GLY A 203 -13.02 7.76 -27.27
C GLY A 203 -12.18 6.59 -26.78
N SER A 204 -11.57 6.80 -25.62
CA SER A 204 -10.81 5.76 -24.91
C SER A 204 -11.71 4.95 -24.00
N PHE A 205 -11.29 3.71 -23.74
CA PHE A 205 -12.04 2.78 -22.88
C PHE A 205 -11.14 1.69 -22.33
N THR A 206 -11.45 1.20 -21.15
CA THR A 206 -10.87 -0.04 -20.62
C THR A 206 -11.95 -0.89 -20.00
N PHE A 207 -11.98 -2.15 -20.36
CA PHE A 207 -12.67 -3.23 -19.67
C PHE A 207 -11.64 -4.11 -19.00
N SER A 208 -11.87 -4.57 -17.78
CA SER A 208 -11.11 -5.65 -17.16
C SER A 208 -12.03 -6.50 -16.27
N ALA A 209 -11.73 -7.79 -16.22
CA ALA A 209 -12.42 -8.75 -15.36
C ALA A 209 -11.57 -10.00 -15.19
N TRP A 210 -11.79 -10.73 -14.11
CA TRP A 210 -11.36 -12.11 -13.98
C TRP A 210 -12.46 -13.03 -14.48
N VAL A 211 -12.07 -14.01 -15.28
CA VAL A 211 -13.00 -14.98 -15.89
C VAL A 211 -12.53 -16.41 -15.63
N LYS A 212 -13.49 -17.31 -15.37
CA LYS A 212 -13.26 -18.74 -15.17
C LYS A 212 -14.33 -19.50 -15.97
N PRO A 213 -14.14 -19.66 -17.30
CA PRO A 213 -15.14 -20.33 -18.16
C PRO A 213 -15.32 -21.77 -17.72
N SER A 214 -16.57 -22.23 -17.58
CA SER A 214 -16.86 -23.62 -17.27
C SER A 214 -16.89 -24.51 -18.54
N ALA A 215 -17.09 -23.88 -19.70
CA ALA A 215 -17.03 -24.51 -21.02
C ALA A 215 -16.43 -23.52 -22.02
N LEU A 216 -15.78 -24.05 -23.06
CA LEU A 216 -15.20 -23.27 -24.14
C LEU A 216 -16.09 -23.39 -25.36
N ALA A 217 -17.07 -22.50 -25.49
CA ALA A 217 -17.96 -22.45 -26.63
C ALA A 217 -17.58 -21.35 -27.62
N ALA A 218 -18.04 -21.44 -28.85
CA ALA A 218 -17.78 -20.44 -29.88
C ALA A 218 -18.50 -19.12 -29.55
N ASN A 219 -17.82 -18.00 -29.79
CA ASN A 219 -18.35 -16.64 -29.72
C ASN A 219 -19.15 -16.34 -28.43
N THR A 220 -18.68 -16.76 -27.26
CA THR A 220 -19.31 -16.40 -25.97
C THR A 220 -18.98 -14.98 -25.56
N LEU A 221 -19.99 -14.22 -25.12
CA LEU A 221 -19.81 -12.82 -24.74
C LEU A 221 -19.68 -12.65 -23.22
N LEU A 222 -18.60 -11.97 -22.84
CA LEU A 222 -18.37 -11.45 -21.49
C LEU A 222 -18.99 -10.07 -21.32
N TYR A 223 -18.88 -9.23 -22.36
CA TYR A 223 -19.41 -7.88 -22.38
C TYR A 223 -19.94 -7.55 -23.77
N SER A 224 -21.12 -6.96 -23.82
CA SER A 224 -21.76 -6.48 -25.04
C SER A 224 -22.32 -5.09 -24.80
N ARG A 225 -21.99 -4.15 -25.67
CA ARG A 225 -22.63 -2.85 -25.71
C ARG A 225 -23.00 -2.53 -27.15
N ARG A 226 -24.30 -2.33 -27.38
CA ARG A 226 -24.84 -2.03 -28.70
C ARG A 226 -25.62 -0.70 -28.65
N ASP A 227 -25.48 0.06 -29.73
CA ASP A 227 -26.19 1.33 -29.90
C ASP A 227 -26.51 1.50 -31.40
N GLY A 228 -27.70 1.06 -31.83
CA GLY A 228 -28.07 0.93 -33.22
C GLY A 228 -27.17 -0.08 -33.95
N THR A 229 -26.45 0.38 -35.00
CA THR A 229 -25.49 -0.43 -35.75
C THR A 229 -24.10 -0.47 -35.10
N ASN A 230 -23.87 0.38 -34.08
CA ASN A 230 -22.61 0.44 -33.36
C ASN A 230 -22.54 -0.66 -32.31
N ALA A 231 -21.38 -1.28 -32.14
CA ALA A 231 -21.14 -2.25 -31.07
C ALA A 231 -19.70 -2.29 -30.59
N LEU A 232 -19.54 -2.64 -29.32
CA LEU A 232 -18.30 -3.15 -28.72
C LEU A 232 -18.62 -4.46 -28.05
N LEU A 233 -17.99 -5.54 -28.50
CA LEU A 233 -18.17 -6.91 -28.04
C LEU A 233 -16.84 -7.43 -27.52
N ILE A 234 -16.85 -8.01 -26.32
CA ILE A 234 -15.68 -8.64 -25.70
C ILE A 234 -16.08 -10.03 -25.27
N GLY A 235 -15.30 -11.04 -25.67
CA GLY A 235 -15.70 -12.41 -25.43
C GLY A 235 -14.60 -13.44 -25.62
N LEU A 236 -15.02 -14.71 -25.69
CA LEU A 236 -14.17 -15.87 -25.92
C LEU A 236 -14.73 -16.66 -27.11
N ASP A 237 -13.89 -16.97 -28.07
CA ASP A 237 -14.22 -17.88 -29.16
C ASP A 237 -13.46 -19.20 -28.97
N ASN A 238 -14.16 -20.27 -28.55
CA ASN A 238 -13.53 -21.53 -28.17
C ASN A 238 -12.34 -21.34 -27.18
N GLY A 239 -12.49 -20.39 -26.25
CA GLY A 239 -11.47 -20.03 -25.29
C GLY A 239 -10.46 -18.98 -25.77
N VAL A 240 -10.47 -18.56 -27.03
CA VAL A 240 -9.60 -17.47 -27.53
C VAL A 240 -10.24 -16.12 -27.22
N PRO A 241 -9.61 -15.28 -26.41
CA PRO A 241 -10.14 -13.94 -26.13
C PRO A 241 -10.18 -13.07 -27.37
N PHE A 242 -11.25 -12.31 -27.53
CA PHE A 242 -11.41 -11.35 -28.60
C PHE A 242 -12.06 -10.05 -28.12
N ALA A 243 -11.79 -8.98 -28.83
CA ALA A 243 -12.56 -7.75 -28.81
C ALA A 243 -12.96 -7.41 -30.25
N GLU A 244 -14.23 -7.01 -30.44
CA GLU A 244 -14.80 -6.70 -31.74
C GLU A 244 -15.53 -5.36 -31.68
N VAL A 245 -15.33 -4.54 -32.69
CA VAL A 245 -15.99 -3.24 -32.88
C VAL A 245 -16.77 -3.28 -34.18
N ASP A 246 -18.05 -2.92 -34.12
CA ASP A 246 -18.91 -2.70 -35.27
C ASP A 246 -19.29 -1.23 -35.39
N GLY A 247 -19.47 -0.71 -36.60
CA GLY A 247 -19.78 0.71 -36.82
C GLY A 247 -18.56 1.64 -36.70
N ALA A 248 -17.33 1.12 -36.73
CA ALA A 248 -16.13 1.94 -36.75
C ALA A 248 -16.10 2.85 -38.00
N ALA A 249 -15.79 4.13 -37.80
CA ALA A 249 -15.95 5.19 -38.81
C ALA A 249 -15.26 4.94 -40.16
N ASN A 250 -14.33 4.01 -40.24
CA ASN A 250 -13.54 3.71 -41.44
C ASN A 250 -13.65 2.26 -41.93
N ASN A 251 -14.56 1.47 -41.36
CA ASN A 251 -14.69 0.07 -41.74
C ASN A 251 -16.17 -0.34 -41.80
N PRO A 252 -16.70 -0.67 -42.99
CA PRO A 252 -18.10 -1.10 -43.16
C PRO A 252 -18.39 -2.52 -42.59
N ALA A 253 -17.34 -3.25 -42.19
CA ALA A 253 -17.43 -4.57 -41.58
C ALA A 253 -16.91 -4.55 -40.14
N PRO A 254 -17.39 -5.46 -39.26
CA PRO A 254 -16.84 -5.57 -37.91
C PRO A 254 -15.34 -5.81 -37.90
N VAL A 255 -14.62 -5.12 -36.99
CA VAL A 255 -13.18 -5.29 -36.79
C VAL A 255 -12.95 -6.07 -35.53
N ARG A 256 -12.41 -7.27 -35.66
CA ARG A 256 -12.06 -8.16 -34.53
C ARG A 256 -10.54 -8.24 -34.37
N THR A 257 -10.10 -8.30 -33.11
CA THR A 257 -8.66 -8.55 -32.80
C THR A 257 -8.21 -9.89 -33.36
N PRO A 258 -6.93 -10.03 -33.78
CA PRO A 258 -6.37 -11.31 -34.18
C PRO A 258 -6.38 -12.30 -33.00
N ALA A 259 -6.17 -13.59 -33.28
CA ALA A 259 -6.18 -14.63 -32.28
C ALA A 259 -5.14 -14.36 -31.18
N ALA A 260 -5.60 -14.38 -29.92
CA ALA A 260 -4.80 -14.34 -28.73
C ALA A 260 -4.53 -15.78 -28.20
N PRO A 261 -3.60 -15.98 -27.27
CA PRO A 261 -3.46 -17.26 -26.57
C PRO A 261 -4.77 -17.65 -25.87
N PRO A 262 -5.24 -18.91 -26.01
CA PRO A 262 -6.49 -19.35 -25.43
C PRO A 262 -6.41 -19.42 -23.90
N VAL A 263 -7.52 -19.12 -23.24
CA VAL A 263 -7.72 -19.36 -21.81
C VAL A 263 -8.17 -20.81 -21.57
N ALA A 264 -7.84 -21.36 -20.41
CA ALA A 264 -8.23 -22.71 -20.04
C ALA A 264 -9.61 -22.72 -19.34
N ALA A 265 -10.40 -23.76 -19.58
CA ALA A 265 -11.63 -23.99 -18.82
C ALA A 265 -11.32 -24.22 -17.33
N ASN A 266 -12.21 -23.75 -16.46
CA ASN A 266 -12.13 -23.89 -15.00
C ASN A 266 -10.89 -23.28 -14.34
N GLN A 267 -10.21 -22.37 -15.03
CA GLN A 267 -9.08 -21.63 -14.47
C GLN A 267 -9.37 -20.11 -14.49
N TRP A 268 -9.06 -19.43 -13.38
CA TRP A 268 -9.14 -17.99 -13.33
C TRP A 268 -8.10 -17.36 -14.24
N THR A 269 -8.55 -16.48 -15.11
CA THR A 269 -7.71 -15.73 -16.04
C THR A 269 -8.12 -14.24 -16.00
N HIS A 270 -7.17 -13.35 -15.82
CA HIS A 270 -7.42 -11.92 -15.97
C HIS A 270 -7.48 -11.54 -17.43
N LEU A 271 -8.59 -10.94 -17.85
CA LEU A 271 -8.77 -10.38 -19.19
C LEU A 271 -8.94 -8.87 -19.10
N ALA A 272 -8.24 -8.13 -19.95
CA ALA A 272 -8.51 -6.72 -20.14
C ALA A 272 -8.52 -6.37 -21.63
N VAL A 273 -9.31 -5.35 -21.96
CA VAL A 273 -9.38 -4.77 -23.30
C VAL A 273 -9.27 -3.26 -23.16
N THR A 274 -8.33 -2.67 -23.89
CA THR A 274 -8.19 -1.21 -23.97
C THR A 274 -8.46 -0.71 -25.38
N ALA A 275 -9.11 0.43 -25.48
CA ALA A 275 -9.20 1.23 -26.71
C ALA A 275 -8.58 2.60 -26.43
N ASP A 276 -7.59 3.00 -27.24
CA ASP A 276 -6.82 4.26 -27.05
C ASP A 276 -7.19 5.34 -28.08
N GLY A 277 -8.26 5.13 -28.84
CA GLY A 277 -8.71 5.97 -29.94
C GLY A 277 -8.05 5.63 -31.28
N LYS A 278 -7.11 4.68 -31.32
CA LYS A 278 -6.44 4.19 -32.54
C LYS A 278 -6.39 2.68 -32.62
N ASN A 279 -6.19 2.03 -31.49
CA ASN A 279 -6.02 0.58 -31.38
C ASN A 279 -6.98 0.00 -30.36
N LEU A 280 -7.40 -1.21 -30.63
CA LEU A 280 -8.10 -2.11 -29.73
C LEU A 280 -7.12 -3.20 -29.30
N THR A 281 -6.82 -3.31 -28.02
CA THR A 281 -5.79 -4.21 -27.50
C THR A 281 -6.38 -5.14 -26.44
N VAL A 282 -6.12 -6.44 -26.58
CA VAL A 282 -6.48 -7.49 -25.62
C VAL A 282 -5.28 -7.86 -24.78
N TYR A 283 -5.49 -7.98 -23.46
CA TYR A 283 -4.50 -8.45 -22.49
C TYR A 283 -4.99 -9.71 -21.79
N VAL A 284 -4.07 -10.65 -21.58
CA VAL A 284 -4.30 -11.90 -20.84
C VAL A 284 -3.28 -11.96 -19.69
N ASN A 285 -3.78 -12.11 -18.46
CA ASN A 285 -2.95 -12.14 -17.25
C ASN A 285 -1.93 -10.97 -17.18
N GLY A 286 -2.40 -9.77 -17.50
CA GLY A 286 -1.60 -8.54 -17.45
C GLY A 286 -0.65 -8.32 -18.63
N LYS A 287 -0.62 -9.23 -19.63
CA LYS A 287 0.28 -9.13 -20.78
C LYS A 287 -0.53 -8.90 -22.06
N GLN A 288 -0.03 -8.00 -22.91
CA GLN A 288 -0.62 -7.79 -24.24
C GLN A 288 -0.60 -9.09 -25.05
N ALA A 289 -1.76 -9.46 -25.57
CA ALA A 289 -1.97 -10.72 -26.27
C ALA A 289 -2.36 -10.55 -27.75
N ALA A 290 -3.17 -9.52 -28.04
CA ALA A 290 -3.58 -9.20 -29.41
C ALA A 290 -3.86 -7.70 -29.54
N GLN A 291 -3.71 -7.16 -30.75
CA GLN A 291 -3.99 -5.76 -31.05
C GLN A 291 -4.45 -5.61 -32.51
N VAL A 292 -5.37 -4.69 -32.74
CA VAL A 292 -5.81 -4.29 -34.09
C VAL A 292 -6.06 -2.79 -34.12
N ALA A 293 -5.79 -2.16 -35.27
CA ALA A 293 -6.18 -0.78 -35.50
C ALA A 293 -7.70 -0.67 -35.60
N ALA A 294 -8.33 0.00 -34.66
CA ALA A 294 -9.77 0.23 -34.63
C ALA A 294 -10.08 1.42 -33.72
N THR A 295 -11.11 2.20 -34.07
CA THR A 295 -11.66 3.27 -33.24
C THR A 295 -13.04 2.89 -32.76
N LEU A 296 -13.37 3.21 -31.52
CA LEU A 296 -14.71 2.98 -31.00
C LEU A 296 -15.71 3.94 -31.64
N PRO A 297 -16.91 3.45 -32.03
CA PRO A 297 -18.03 4.32 -32.36
C PRO A 297 -18.60 4.96 -31.07
N ALA A 298 -19.52 5.91 -31.22
CA ALA A 298 -20.27 6.41 -30.07
C ALA A 298 -21.16 5.29 -29.50
N LEU A 299 -21.09 5.08 -28.17
CA LEU A 299 -21.85 4.06 -27.44
C LEU A 299 -22.48 4.69 -26.20
N ASN A 300 -23.78 4.91 -26.21
CA ASN A 300 -24.53 5.57 -25.13
C ASN A 300 -25.60 4.69 -24.47
N GLY A 301 -25.92 3.55 -25.10
CA GLY A 301 -26.90 2.60 -24.61
C GLY A 301 -26.46 1.83 -23.35
N ALA A 302 -27.32 1.03 -22.78
CA ALA A 302 -27.01 0.09 -21.73
C ALA A 302 -26.01 -0.97 -22.24
N ALA A 303 -25.22 -1.54 -21.34
CA ALA A 303 -24.36 -2.68 -21.68
C ALA A 303 -24.85 -3.95 -20.97
N THR A 304 -24.53 -5.10 -21.54
CA THR A 304 -24.85 -6.39 -20.99
C THR A 304 -23.57 -7.16 -20.68
N VAL A 305 -23.51 -7.82 -19.55
CA VAL A 305 -22.41 -8.70 -19.12
C VAL A 305 -22.90 -10.13 -19.08
N GLY A 306 -22.12 -11.05 -19.62
CA GLY A 306 -22.43 -12.49 -19.67
C GLY A 306 -23.32 -12.90 -20.82
N ALA A 307 -23.85 -11.98 -21.64
CA ALA A 307 -24.65 -12.26 -22.82
C ALA A 307 -24.64 -11.09 -23.80
N ASP A 308 -25.26 -11.25 -24.97
CA ASP A 308 -25.56 -10.14 -25.86
C ASP A 308 -26.81 -9.37 -25.41
N ALA A 309 -26.97 -8.17 -25.91
CA ALA A 309 -28.15 -7.35 -25.66
C ALA A 309 -29.43 -8.09 -26.16
N ALA A 310 -30.56 -7.89 -25.49
CA ALA A 310 -31.83 -8.45 -25.92
C ALA A 310 -32.18 -7.96 -27.34
N GLY A 311 -32.57 -8.89 -28.21
CA GLY A 311 -32.89 -8.60 -29.61
C GLY A 311 -31.68 -8.37 -30.51
N ALA A 312 -30.47 -8.63 -30.05
CA ALA A 312 -29.25 -8.57 -30.87
C ALA A 312 -29.27 -9.60 -32.00
N PRO A 313 -28.51 -9.37 -33.10
CA PRO A 313 -28.35 -10.37 -34.16
C PRO A 313 -27.81 -11.69 -33.62
N ALA A 314 -28.25 -12.81 -34.20
CA ALA A 314 -27.72 -14.13 -33.87
C ALA A 314 -26.23 -14.23 -34.21
N GLY A 315 -25.51 -15.09 -33.50
CA GLY A 315 -24.07 -15.35 -33.76
C GLY A 315 -23.20 -15.36 -32.51
N PHE A 316 -23.74 -14.90 -31.40
CA PHE A 316 -23.04 -14.90 -30.11
C PHE A 316 -23.81 -15.70 -29.05
N ALA A 317 -23.06 -16.39 -28.21
CA ALA A 317 -23.60 -17.20 -27.12
C ALA A 317 -23.42 -16.47 -25.76
N ALA A 318 -24.30 -16.80 -24.83
CA ALA A 318 -24.14 -16.34 -23.46
C ALA A 318 -22.98 -17.07 -22.75
N TYR A 319 -22.32 -16.38 -21.84
CA TYR A 319 -21.22 -16.93 -21.07
C TYR A 319 -21.67 -17.93 -20.02
N ALA A 320 -20.98 -19.06 -19.95
CA ALA A 320 -21.11 -20.04 -18.88
C ALA A 320 -19.79 -20.11 -18.11
N GLY A 321 -19.79 -19.66 -16.85
CA GLY A 321 -18.57 -19.60 -16.03
C GLY A 321 -18.69 -18.60 -14.89
N ALA A 322 -17.61 -18.45 -14.12
CA ALA A 322 -17.52 -17.44 -13.09
C ALA A 322 -16.82 -16.17 -13.62
N LEU A 323 -17.24 -15.03 -13.09
CA LEU A 323 -16.68 -13.69 -13.37
C LEU A 323 -16.51 -12.95 -12.04
N ASP A 324 -15.41 -12.20 -11.94
CA ASP A 324 -15.10 -11.41 -10.75
C ASP A 324 -14.33 -10.15 -11.11
N GLU A 325 -14.34 -9.16 -10.20
CA GLU A 325 -13.61 -7.90 -10.33
C GLU A 325 -13.84 -7.17 -11.66
N LEU A 326 -15.11 -7.04 -12.05
CA LEU A 326 -15.47 -6.32 -13.27
C LEU A 326 -15.23 -4.83 -13.12
N ARG A 327 -14.41 -4.25 -14.00
CA ARG A 327 -14.08 -2.84 -14.01
C ARG A 327 -14.18 -2.22 -15.38
N LEU A 328 -14.70 -0.98 -15.41
CA LEU A 328 -14.70 -0.15 -16.60
C LEU A 328 -14.00 1.19 -16.29
N SER A 329 -13.21 1.67 -17.24
CA SER A 329 -12.58 2.99 -17.19
C SER A 329 -12.85 3.77 -18.48
N LYS A 330 -13.00 5.09 -18.34
CA LYS A 330 -13.16 6.01 -19.48
C LYS A 330 -11.85 6.40 -20.17
N ILE A 331 -10.73 5.83 -19.74
CA ILE A 331 -9.41 5.99 -20.36
C ILE A 331 -8.87 4.62 -20.79
N ALA A 332 -7.90 4.60 -21.70
CA ALA A 332 -7.07 3.43 -21.97
C ALA A 332 -6.03 3.31 -20.85
N ARG A 333 -6.22 2.38 -19.91
CA ARG A 333 -5.25 2.11 -18.84
C ARG A 333 -3.93 1.63 -19.45
N SER A 334 -2.80 2.06 -18.88
CA SER A 334 -1.48 1.67 -19.37
C SER A 334 -1.24 0.16 -19.23
N PRO A 335 -0.38 -0.44 -20.07
CA PRO A 335 -0.01 -1.85 -19.90
C PRO A 335 0.52 -2.18 -18.50
N ALA A 336 1.23 -1.25 -17.87
CA ALA A 336 1.72 -1.39 -16.51
C ALA A 336 0.56 -1.44 -15.48
N ALA A 337 -0.48 -0.61 -15.65
CA ALA A 337 -1.67 -0.64 -14.77
C ALA A 337 -2.43 -1.97 -14.92
N ILE A 338 -2.63 -2.47 -16.14
CA ILE A 338 -3.25 -3.77 -16.39
C ILE A 338 -2.42 -4.91 -15.79
N ALA A 339 -1.09 -4.84 -15.87
CA ALA A 339 -0.20 -5.83 -15.25
C ALA A 339 -0.31 -5.80 -13.71
N VAL A 340 -0.39 -4.61 -13.11
CA VAL A 340 -0.59 -4.47 -11.65
C VAL A 340 -1.94 -5.04 -11.22
N ASP A 341 -3.02 -4.78 -11.94
CA ASP A 341 -4.35 -5.35 -11.64
C ASP A 341 -4.30 -6.88 -11.63
N ALA A 342 -3.72 -7.50 -12.66
CA ALA A 342 -3.58 -8.95 -12.75
C ALA A 342 -2.70 -9.52 -11.62
N LEU A 343 -1.59 -8.86 -11.29
CA LEU A 343 -0.65 -9.32 -10.27
C LEU A 343 -1.21 -9.13 -8.85
N ALA A 344 -1.81 -7.97 -8.55
CA ALA A 344 -2.30 -7.67 -7.21
C ALA A 344 -3.51 -8.53 -6.81
N GLN A 345 -4.35 -8.85 -7.79
CA GLN A 345 -5.57 -9.64 -7.58
C GLN A 345 -5.33 -11.15 -7.69
N GLY A 346 -4.26 -11.56 -8.34
CA GLY A 346 -3.90 -12.98 -8.46
C GLY A 346 -3.49 -13.62 -7.13
N SER A 347 -3.63 -14.95 -7.03
CA SER A 347 -3.33 -15.70 -5.81
C SER A 347 -1.83 -15.80 -5.48
N GLU A 348 -0.96 -15.68 -6.47
CA GLU A 348 0.50 -15.85 -6.35
C GLU A 348 1.25 -14.55 -6.67
N SER A 349 0.90 -13.46 -6.00
CA SER A 349 1.53 -12.18 -6.25
C SER A 349 2.83 -12.01 -5.48
N LYS A 350 3.91 -11.66 -6.18
CA LYS A 350 5.16 -11.17 -5.59
C LYS A 350 5.18 -9.64 -5.47
N LEU A 351 4.08 -8.97 -5.80
CA LEU A 351 3.98 -7.51 -5.77
C LEU A 351 3.88 -6.99 -4.34
N VAL A 352 3.21 -7.72 -3.45
CA VAL A 352 2.95 -7.27 -2.08
C VAL A 352 3.61 -8.20 -1.07
N ALA A 353 4.41 -7.64 -0.17
CA ALA A 353 5.02 -8.34 0.95
C ALA A 353 4.66 -7.65 2.27
N TYR A 354 4.54 -8.44 3.33
CA TYR A 354 4.10 -7.98 4.65
C TYR A 354 5.24 -8.05 5.65
N GLY A 355 5.52 -6.91 6.33
CA GLY A 355 6.43 -6.84 7.45
C GLY A 355 5.83 -7.41 8.74
N ALA A 356 6.62 -7.45 9.80
CA ALA A 356 6.14 -7.78 11.13
C ALA A 356 5.20 -6.70 11.66
N ASP A 357 4.34 -7.07 12.62
CA ASP A 357 3.55 -6.11 13.36
C ASP A 357 4.44 -5.36 14.35
N GLU A 358 4.47 -4.04 14.25
CA GLU A 358 5.22 -3.17 15.14
C GLU A 358 4.27 -2.54 16.16
N LYS A 359 4.60 -2.65 17.44
CA LYS A 359 3.87 -1.99 18.52
C LYS A 359 4.48 -0.63 18.80
N GLN A 360 3.63 0.39 18.98
CA GLN A 360 4.07 1.71 19.42
C GLN A 360 4.80 1.58 20.76
N SER A 361 6.07 1.97 20.79
CA SER A 361 6.79 2.10 22.05
C SER A 361 6.30 3.38 22.75
N GLY A 362 5.69 3.24 23.91
CA GLY A 362 5.35 4.38 24.76
C GLY A 362 6.59 5.24 25.03
N PHE A 363 6.40 6.54 25.09
CA PHE A 363 7.36 7.61 25.31
C PHE A 363 8.82 7.18 25.53
N GLY A 364 9.65 7.29 24.49
CA GLY A 364 11.12 7.54 24.63
C GLY A 364 12.01 6.39 25.04
N PHE A 365 11.51 5.23 25.44
CA PHE A 365 12.36 4.17 25.98
C PHE A 365 12.34 2.84 25.21
N GLY A 366 11.60 2.69 24.11
CA GLY A 366 11.64 1.52 23.24
C GLY A 366 11.90 0.19 23.97
N TYR A 367 12.91 -0.55 23.52
CA TYR A 367 13.39 -1.77 24.19
C TYR A 367 13.79 -1.57 25.65
N PHE A 368 14.22 -0.36 26.04
CA PHE A 368 14.60 -0.04 27.41
C PHE A 368 13.39 -0.11 28.38
N GLY A 369 12.21 0.30 27.96
CA GLY A 369 10.98 0.16 28.74
C GLY A 369 10.59 -1.30 28.98
N VAL A 370 10.74 -2.15 27.98
CA VAL A 370 10.50 -3.61 28.11
C VAL A 370 11.55 -4.23 29.03
N ILE A 371 12.82 -3.86 28.91
CA ILE A 371 13.90 -4.33 29.78
C ILE A 371 13.61 -3.92 31.24
N VAL A 372 13.26 -2.65 31.48
CA VAL A 372 12.96 -2.13 32.83
C VAL A 372 11.75 -2.85 33.46
N GLN A 373 10.72 -3.19 32.69
CA GLN A 373 9.56 -3.97 33.18
C GLN A 373 9.88 -5.44 33.45
N SER A 374 10.88 -6.00 32.77
CA SER A 374 11.29 -7.40 32.97
C SER A 374 12.37 -7.58 34.04
N VAL A 375 12.90 -6.48 34.62
CA VAL A 375 13.93 -6.51 35.69
C VAL A 375 13.31 -7.02 37.00
N THR A 376 13.88 -8.09 37.53
CA THR A 376 13.47 -8.67 38.85
C THR A 376 13.81 -7.72 40.00
N VAL A 377 13.15 -7.90 41.15
CA VAL A 377 13.33 -7.00 42.32
C VAL A 377 14.79 -7.00 42.80
N ASP A 378 15.43 -8.15 42.81
CA ASP A 378 16.87 -8.31 43.16
C ASP A 378 17.79 -7.56 42.22
N ALA A 379 17.50 -7.55 40.89
CA ALA A 379 18.25 -6.75 39.95
C ALA A 379 18.07 -5.23 40.18
N TRP A 380 16.88 -4.78 40.59
CA TRP A 380 16.67 -3.39 40.99
C TRP A 380 17.53 -2.98 42.20
N VAL A 381 17.71 -3.88 43.19
CA VAL A 381 18.59 -3.63 44.33
C VAL A 381 20.04 -3.45 43.87
N VAL A 382 20.52 -4.30 42.97
CA VAL A 382 21.85 -4.19 42.39
C VAL A 382 22.04 -2.88 41.61
N ILE A 383 21.06 -2.50 40.80
CA ILE A 383 21.07 -1.23 40.04
C ILE A 383 21.13 -0.03 41.02
N ALA A 384 20.36 -0.05 42.10
CA ALA A 384 20.37 1.02 43.11
C ALA A 384 21.74 1.14 43.79
N ILE A 385 22.39 0.02 44.13
CA ILE A 385 23.75 -0.01 44.71
C ILE A 385 24.77 0.57 43.72
N LEU A 386 24.70 0.17 42.44
CA LEU A 386 25.60 0.66 41.39
C LEU A 386 25.43 2.18 41.16
N LEU A 387 24.19 2.68 41.15
CA LEU A 387 23.91 4.11 41.05
C LEU A 387 24.46 4.87 42.28
N GLY A 388 24.30 4.32 43.47
CA GLY A 388 24.89 4.88 44.68
C GLY A 388 26.41 4.98 44.59
N MET A 389 27.09 3.89 44.15
CA MET A 389 28.54 3.90 43.93
C MET A 389 28.98 4.90 42.85
N ALA A 390 28.21 5.03 41.78
CA ALA A 390 28.46 6.00 40.73
C ALA A 390 28.37 7.45 41.25
N LEU A 391 27.37 7.76 42.07
CA LEU A 391 27.23 9.07 42.72
C LEU A 391 28.41 9.39 43.63
N VAL A 392 28.83 8.43 44.49
CA VAL A 392 30.00 8.59 45.37
C VAL A 392 31.27 8.82 44.54
N SER A 393 31.47 8.01 43.49
CA SER A 393 32.60 8.17 42.57
C SER A 393 32.60 9.55 41.92
N TRP A 394 31.44 10.05 41.52
CA TRP A 394 31.30 11.37 40.92
C TRP A 394 31.66 12.52 41.90
N VAL A 395 31.20 12.41 43.14
CA VAL A 395 31.55 13.37 44.22
C VAL A 395 33.05 13.35 44.48
N VAL A 396 33.68 12.16 44.59
CA VAL A 396 35.13 12.03 44.76
C VAL A 396 35.88 12.62 43.57
N MET A 397 35.47 12.34 42.35
CA MET A 397 36.10 12.88 41.15
C MET A 397 35.98 14.42 41.11
N TRP A 398 34.83 14.98 41.45
CA TRP A 398 34.62 16.42 41.51
C TRP A 398 35.44 17.12 42.59
N THR A 399 35.52 16.55 43.81
CA THR A 399 36.35 17.06 44.89
C THR A 399 37.85 17.00 44.55
N LYS A 400 38.30 15.88 43.97
CA LYS A 400 39.68 15.74 43.47
C LYS A 400 40.01 16.72 42.33
N ALA A 401 39.12 16.94 41.41
CA ALA A 401 39.28 17.91 40.33
C ALA A 401 39.40 19.35 40.88
N ARG A 402 38.60 19.70 41.88
CA ARG A 402 38.70 21.00 42.58
C ARG A 402 40.04 21.13 43.32
N TYR A 403 40.44 20.08 44.04
CA TYR A 403 41.72 20.07 44.78
C TYR A 403 42.90 20.26 43.82
N VAL A 404 42.96 19.46 42.73
CA VAL A 404 44.01 19.58 41.71
C VAL A 404 44.02 20.99 41.09
N GLY A 405 42.85 21.55 40.78
CA GLY A 405 42.75 22.89 40.23
C GLY A 405 43.25 23.99 41.20
N THR A 406 43.08 23.78 42.52
CA THR A 406 43.60 24.68 43.54
C THR A 406 45.12 24.58 43.66
N VAL A 407 45.64 23.35 43.68
CA VAL A 407 47.09 23.09 43.70
C VAL A 407 47.77 23.65 42.45
N ASP A 408 47.17 23.49 41.27
CA ASP A 408 47.69 23.99 39.99
C ASP A 408 47.79 25.54 40.01
N LYS A 409 46.76 26.21 40.51
CA LYS A 409 46.77 27.67 40.69
C LYS A 409 47.85 28.13 41.69
N ALA A 410 48.01 27.42 42.82
CA ALA A 410 49.02 27.72 43.80
C ALA A 410 50.43 27.51 43.20
N ASN A 411 50.62 26.44 42.44
CA ASN A 411 51.89 26.13 41.76
C ASN A 411 52.25 27.20 40.71
N LEU A 412 51.26 27.60 39.89
CA LEU A 412 51.48 28.71 38.95
C LEU A 412 51.86 30.03 39.62
N TYR A 413 51.22 30.35 40.75
CA TYR A 413 51.54 31.53 41.53
C TYR A 413 52.96 31.45 42.11
N PHE A 414 53.33 30.27 42.66
CA PHE A 414 54.67 30.02 43.14
C PHE A 414 55.74 30.19 42.05
N VAL A 415 55.52 29.57 40.89
CA VAL A 415 56.46 29.68 39.75
C VAL A 415 56.58 31.09 39.23
N GLN A 416 55.51 31.88 39.22
CA GLN A 416 55.59 33.30 38.87
C GLN A 416 56.43 34.09 39.88
N ARG A 417 56.13 33.90 41.16
CA ARG A 417 56.90 34.54 42.22
C ARG A 417 58.35 34.12 42.21
N PHE A 418 58.62 32.83 42.03
CA PHE A 418 60.01 32.34 41.93
C PHE A 418 60.73 32.95 40.74
N ARG A 419 60.15 33.09 39.59
CA ARG A 419 60.75 33.77 38.42
C ARG A 419 61.02 35.24 38.68
N GLU A 420 60.14 35.97 39.37
CA GLU A 420 60.36 37.38 39.74
C GLU A 420 61.53 37.56 40.72
N VAL A 421 61.66 36.64 41.67
CA VAL A 421 62.76 36.74 42.70
C VAL A 421 64.08 36.21 42.11
N ALA A 422 64.06 35.10 41.37
CA ALA A 422 65.23 34.51 40.69
C ALA A 422 65.84 35.46 39.64
N GLY A 423 65.01 36.33 39.02
CA GLY A 423 65.47 37.35 38.07
C GLY A 423 66.13 38.55 38.74
N ARG A 424 66.00 38.68 40.03
CA ARG A 424 66.58 39.89 40.77
C ARG A 424 67.74 39.64 41.71
N HIS A 425 67.92 38.44 42.22
CA HIS A 425 69.10 37.94 42.98
C HIS A 425 68.72 36.75 43.85
N LEU A 426 69.46 35.64 43.78
CA LEU A 426 69.28 34.41 44.60
C LEU A 426 69.34 34.70 46.12
N VAL A 427 69.96 35.82 46.55
CA VAL A 427 70.12 36.21 47.96
C VAL A 427 68.79 36.71 48.57
N GLY A 428 67.83 37.17 47.78
CA GLY A 428 66.53 37.64 48.29
C GLY A 428 65.57 36.55 48.78
N LEU A 429 65.84 35.29 48.43
CA LEU A 429 65.01 34.14 48.84
C LEU A 429 65.17 33.80 50.34
N ALA A 430 66.28 34.20 50.97
CA ALA A 430 66.53 33.94 52.39
C ALA A 430 65.82 34.88 53.38
N HIS A 431 65.12 35.92 52.88
CA HIS A 431 64.36 36.88 53.65
C HIS A 431 62.85 36.94 53.32
N VAL A 432 62.28 35.94 52.68
CA VAL A 432 60.84 35.88 52.55
C VAL A 432 60.27 35.34 53.87
N ASP A 433 59.68 36.25 54.65
CA ASP A 433 59.06 35.95 55.93
C ASP A 433 57.99 34.87 55.79
N GLU A 434 58.11 33.79 56.58
CA GLU A 434 57.14 32.68 56.62
C GLU A 434 55.68 33.14 56.83
N ALA A 435 55.51 34.29 57.46
CA ALA A 435 54.22 34.93 57.72
C ALA A 435 53.45 35.33 56.43
N SER A 436 54.16 35.54 55.30
CA SER A 436 53.53 35.95 54.06
C SER A 436 53.01 34.77 53.23
N VAL A 437 53.39 33.53 53.59
CA VAL A 437 52.96 32.28 52.86
C VAL A 437 51.72 31.67 53.50
N ASP A 438 51.41 31.91 54.75
CA ASP A 438 50.36 31.29 55.56
C ASP A 438 48.98 32.00 55.46
N GLY A 439 48.87 33.10 54.76
CA GLY A 439 47.69 33.98 54.73
C GLY A 439 46.62 33.62 53.64
N ARG A 440 46.80 32.56 52.89
CA ARG A 440 45.80 32.19 51.87
C ARG A 440 45.63 30.64 51.75
N ARG A 441 44.97 30.05 52.73
CA ARG A 441 44.27 28.77 52.56
C ARG A 441 42.86 28.99 52.06
#